data_f617d5d719d761835b0f745be5de5456
#
_entry.id   f617d5d719d761835b0f745be5de5456
#
_cell.length_a   1.000
_cell.length_b   1.000
_cell.length_c   1.000
_cell.angle_alpha   90.00
_cell.angle_beta   90.00
_cell.angle_gamma   90.00
#
_symmetry.space_group_name_H-M   'P 1'
#
loop_
_entity.id
_entity.type
_entity.pdbx_description
1 polymer ?
#
loop_
_entity_poly.entity_id
_entity_poly.type
_entity_poly.pdbx_seq_one_letter_code
_entity_poly.pdbx_strand_id
1 'polypeptide(L)'
;MSDKKVVIPPDDFTPVEYDPQYILMVNKLRKYFPIKGGMVSRTVGYVKAVDGITFNIRRGTTMGLVGESGCGKTTVGRTILRLSGDKTGGQVLFNGQEVYDLSPKEMRPLRTKMQIIFQDPFSSLSPRLPVGEIIGEAVREHNLVPANEFDDYIDKIMDNCGLQPFHKDRCELCVEPCGGAYPGEVSLSPTHKVSCYRYYDKKEEN
;
A
#
# COMPACT_ATOMS: atom_id res chain seq x y z
N MET A 1 -17.72 -20.97 -35.95
CA MET A 1 -17.42 -19.63 -35.43
C MET A 1 -15.90 -19.54 -35.25
N SER A 2 -15.25 -18.70 -36.03
CA SER A 2 -13.79 -18.57 -36.06
C SER A 2 -13.29 -18.06 -34.68
N ASP A 3 -12.45 -18.86 -34.00
CA ASP A 3 -11.73 -18.50 -32.80
C ASP A 3 -10.78 -17.33 -33.12
N LYS A 4 -11.29 -16.09 -33.07
CA LYS A 4 -10.40 -14.90 -33.08
C LYS A 4 -9.59 -14.92 -31.81
N LYS A 5 -8.33 -15.34 -31.88
CA LYS A 5 -7.37 -15.13 -30.80
C LYS A 5 -7.36 -13.64 -30.44
N VAL A 6 -7.76 -13.31 -29.21
CA VAL A 6 -7.63 -11.93 -28.71
C VAL A 6 -6.15 -11.68 -28.46
N VAL A 7 -5.54 -10.88 -29.34
CA VAL A 7 -4.10 -10.58 -29.33
C VAL A 7 -3.89 -9.26 -28.61
N ILE A 8 -2.95 -9.24 -27.67
CA ILE A 8 -2.42 -7.99 -27.11
C ILE A 8 -1.62 -7.31 -28.23
N PRO A 9 -1.85 -6.02 -28.52
CA PRO A 9 -1.01 -5.29 -29.48
C PRO A 9 0.45 -5.39 -29.08
N PRO A 10 1.38 -5.49 -30.02
CA PRO A 10 2.80 -5.51 -29.75
C PRO A 10 3.21 -4.24 -28.97
N ASP A 11 4.24 -4.39 -28.15
CA ASP A 11 4.81 -3.25 -27.42
C ASP A 11 5.66 -2.42 -28.40
N ASP A 12 5.08 -1.34 -28.89
CA ASP A 12 5.61 -0.47 -29.94
C ASP A 12 6.26 0.81 -29.39
N PHE A 13 6.73 0.78 -28.14
CA PHE A 13 7.39 1.95 -27.57
C PHE A 13 8.92 1.92 -27.85
N THR A 14 9.48 3.10 -28.02
CA THR A 14 10.94 3.29 -28.01
C THR A 14 11.38 3.62 -26.58
N PRO A 15 12.28 2.81 -25.97
CA PRO A 15 12.81 3.14 -24.66
C PRO A 15 13.42 4.55 -24.63
N VAL A 16 13.18 5.27 -23.55
CA VAL A 16 13.79 6.59 -23.33
C VAL A 16 14.97 6.45 -22.37
N GLU A 17 15.99 7.27 -22.59
CA GLU A 17 17.12 7.38 -21.67
C GLU A 17 16.69 8.13 -20.41
N TYR A 18 17.31 7.79 -19.29
CA TYR A 18 17.05 8.44 -18.02
C TYR A 18 17.59 9.86 -17.99
N ASP A 19 16.73 10.81 -17.61
CA ASP A 19 17.09 12.20 -17.35
C ASP A 19 17.06 12.45 -15.81
N PRO A 20 18.21 12.81 -15.19
CA PRO A 20 18.34 12.98 -13.74
C PRO A 20 17.44 14.07 -13.13
N GLN A 21 16.91 15.00 -13.94
CA GLN A 21 15.97 16.02 -13.46
C GLN A 21 14.62 15.43 -13.02
N TYR A 22 14.28 14.21 -13.51
CA TYR A 22 13.05 13.52 -13.17
C TYR A 22 13.29 12.42 -12.15
N ILE A 23 12.41 12.32 -11.16
CA ILE A 23 12.42 11.20 -10.20
C ILE A 23 11.68 9.99 -10.77
N LEU A 24 10.64 10.25 -11.57
CA LEU A 24 9.84 9.23 -12.24
C LEU A 24 9.68 9.61 -13.71
N MET A 25 9.94 8.65 -14.60
CA MET A 25 9.63 8.76 -16.02
C MET A 25 8.76 7.57 -16.43
N VAL A 26 7.62 7.85 -17.00
CA VAL A 26 6.67 6.86 -17.51
C VAL A 26 6.52 7.07 -19.01
N ASN A 27 6.83 6.03 -19.79
CA ASN A 27 6.79 6.10 -21.24
C ASN A 27 5.89 4.99 -21.82
N LYS A 28 4.82 5.39 -22.51
CA LYS A 28 3.86 4.50 -23.18
C LYS A 28 3.34 3.36 -22.29
N LEU A 29 3.16 3.61 -20.99
CA LEU A 29 2.72 2.60 -20.03
C LEU A 29 1.36 2.03 -20.42
N ARG A 30 1.28 0.70 -20.47
CA ARG A 30 0.07 -0.07 -20.73
C ARG A 30 -0.20 -1.07 -19.61
N LYS A 31 -1.45 -1.15 -19.20
CA LYS A 31 -1.94 -2.19 -18.28
C LYS A 31 -3.30 -2.70 -18.73
N TYR A 32 -3.32 -3.94 -19.18
CA TYR A 32 -4.53 -4.63 -19.61
C TYR A 32 -4.81 -5.79 -18.67
N PHE A 33 -6.06 -5.98 -18.32
CA PHE A 33 -6.50 -7.08 -17.50
C PHE A 33 -7.24 -8.10 -18.38
N PRO A 34 -6.87 -9.39 -18.34
CA PRO A 34 -7.53 -10.41 -19.14
C PRO A 34 -8.95 -10.66 -18.61
N ILE A 35 -9.91 -10.70 -19.52
CA ILE A 35 -11.28 -11.18 -19.27
C ILE A 35 -11.28 -12.68 -19.52
N LYS A 36 -11.53 -13.46 -18.48
CA LYS A 36 -11.64 -14.92 -18.57
C LYS A 36 -13.10 -15.31 -18.80
N GLY A 37 -13.34 -16.27 -19.71
CA GLY A 37 -14.68 -16.76 -20.03
C GLY A 37 -14.67 -18.23 -20.41
N GLY A 38 -15.87 -18.85 -20.44
CA GLY A 38 -16.07 -20.26 -20.76
C GLY A 38 -15.69 -21.24 -19.64
N MET A 39 -16.08 -22.53 -19.81
CA MET A 39 -15.84 -23.60 -18.81
C MET A 39 -14.34 -23.88 -18.54
N VAL A 40 -13.46 -23.52 -19.47
CA VAL A 40 -11.99 -23.76 -19.40
C VAL A 40 -11.20 -22.49 -19.04
N SER A 41 -11.87 -21.43 -18.54
CA SER A 41 -11.22 -20.17 -18.11
C SER A 41 -10.27 -19.56 -19.16
N ARG A 42 -10.66 -19.58 -20.45
CA ARG A 42 -9.88 -18.98 -21.55
C ARG A 42 -9.97 -17.46 -21.54
N THR A 43 -8.90 -16.77 -21.94
CA THR A 43 -8.94 -15.31 -22.15
C THR A 43 -9.77 -15.01 -23.40
N VAL A 44 -10.89 -14.29 -23.18
CA VAL A 44 -11.85 -13.91 -24.24
C VAL A 44 -11.74 -12.43 -24.63
N GLY A 45 -11.00 -11.64 -23.87
CA GLY A 45 -10.81 -10.21 -24.10
C GLY A 45 -9.86 -9.59 -23.08
N TYR A 46 -9.67 -8.27 -23.19
CA TYR A 46 -8.89 -7.48 -22.26
C TYR A 46 -9.60 -6.18 -21.90
N VAL A 47 -9.58 -5.82 -20.64
CA VAL A 47 -9.91 -4.46 -20.18
C VAL A 47 -8.63 -3.63 -20.27
N LYS A 48 -8.61 -2.64 -21.14
CA LYS A 48 -7.51 -1.69 -21.30
C LYS A 48 -7.61 -0.60 -20.22
N ALA A 49 -7.14 -0.89 -19.01
CA ALA A 49 -7.25 0.04 -17.89
C ALA A 49 -6.27 1.22 -17.98
N VAL A 50 -5.12 0.99 -18.60
CA VAL A 50 -4.13 2.03 -18.95
C VAL A 50 -3.65 1.70 -20.36
N ASP A 51 -3.71 2.67 -21.28
CA ASP A 51 -3.41 2.45 -22.70
C ASP A 51 -2.48 3.51 -23.26
N GLY A 52 -1.18 3.33 -23.07
CA GLY A 52 -0.12 4.13 -23.71
C GLY A 52 0.11 5.51 -23.10
N ILE A 53 0.01 5.68 -21.79
CA ILE A 53 0.27 6.98 -21.13
C ILE A 53 1.76 7.29 -21.01
N THR A 54 2.10 8.57 -21.17
CA THR A 54 3.47 9.08 -21.03
C THR A 54 3.47 10.36 -20.20
N PHE A 55 4.30 10.41 -19.16
CA PHE A 55 4.53 11.60 -18.34
C PHE A 55 5.78 11.45 -17.49
N ASN A 56 6.30 12.58 -17.00
CA ASN A 56 7.48 12.63 -16.13
C ASN A 56 7.19 13.47 -14.90
N ILE A 57 7.75 13.08 -13.73
CA ILE A 57 7.67 13.87 -12.50
C ILE A 57 9.07 14.38 -12.16
N ARG A 58 9.21 15.70 -12.06
CA ARG A 58 10.48 16.33 -11.65
C ARG A 58 10.74 16.09 -10.17
N ARG A 59 12.02 16.04 -9.79
CA ARG A 59 12.41 15.96 -8.38
C ARG A 59 11.88 17.16 -7.61
N GLY A 60 11.34 16.91 -6.40
CA GLY A 60 10.83 17.94 -5.51
C GLY A 60 9.52 18.60 -5.98
N THR A 61 8.83 18.03 -6.98
CA THR A 61 7.55 18.59 -7.45
C THR A 61 6.39 17.63 -7.20
N THR A 62 5.19 18.18 -7.20
CA THR A 62 3.93 17.43 -7.15
C THR A 62 3.25 17.46 -8.50
N MET A 63 2.75 16.31 -8.95
CA MET A 63 1.97 16.20 -10.19
C MET A 63 0.56 15.70 -9.86
N GLY A 64 -0.47 16.41 -10.35
CA GLY A 64 -1.86 15.99 -10.23
C GLY A 64 -2.29 15.12 -11.42
N LEU A 65 -2.88 13.95 -11.15
CA LEU A 65 -3.53 13.11 -12.16
C LEU A 65 -5.04 13.21 -11.97
N VAL A 66 -5.71 13.88 -12.90
CA VAL A 66 -7.16 14.14 -12.84
C VAL A 66 -7.91 13.38 -13.94
N GLY A 67 -9.20 13.13 -13.72
CA GLY A 67 -10.06 12.42 -14.65
C GLY A 67 -11.30 11.85 -13.95
N GLU A 68 -12.26 11.37 -14.71
CA GLU A 68 -13.51 10.81 -14.21
C GLU A 68 -13.30 9.55 -13.35
N SER A 69 -14.33 9.16 -12.59
CA SER A 69 -14.30 7.88 -11.85
C SER A 69 -14.18 6.72 -12.84
N GLY A 70 -13.30 5.75 -12.52
CA GLY A 70 -13.09 4.59 -13.37
C GLY A 70 -12.13 4.79 -14.57
N CYS A 71 -11.63 6.01 -14.86
CA CYS A 71 -10.74 6.24 -16.00
C CYS A 71 -9.31 5.69 -15.86
N GLY A 72 -9.00 4.95 -14.79
CA GLY A 72 -7.71 4.26 -14.63
C GLY A 72 -6.67 4.94 -13.73
N LYS A 73 -6.94 6.08 -13.10
CA LYS A 73 -5.97 6.79 -12.22
C LYS A 73 -5.33 5.90 -11.16
N THR A 74 -6.14 5.19 -10.42
CA THR A 74 -5.67 4.24 -9.39
C THR A 74 -4.87 3.10 -10.00
N THR A 75 -5.25 2.64 -11.19
CA THR A 75 -4.52 1.60 -11.91
C THR A 75 -3.14 2.09 -12.34
N VAL A 76 -3.02 3.34 -12.79
CA VAL A 76 -1.73 3.97 -13.12
C VAL A 76 -0.79 3.92 -11.91
N GLY A 77 -1.21 4.47 -10.77
CA GLY A 77 -0.39 4.48 -9.55
C GLY A 77 0.01 3.08 -9.09
N ARG A 78 -0.94 2.15 -9.04
CA ARG A 78 -0.67 0.75 -8.66
C ARG A 78 0.25 0.03 -9.65
N THR A 79 0.16 0.36 -10.95
CA THR A 79 1.05 -0.21 -11.96
C THR A 79 2.46 0.34 -11.81
N ILE A 80 2.64 1.65 -11.64
CA ILE A 80 3.96 2.26 -11.39
C ILE A 80 4.65 1.62 -10.18
N LEU A 81 3.91 1.36 -9.10
CA LEU A 81 4.43 0.71 -7.88
C LEU A 81 4.52 -0.82 -7.99
N ARG A 82 4.21 -1.40 -9.14
CA ARG A 82 4.18 -2.85 -9.36
C ARG A 82 3.29 -3.60 -8.35
N LEU A 83 2.14 -3.00 -7.97
CA LEU A 83 1.16 -3.57 -7.05
C LEU A 83 0.03 -4.32 -7.76
N SER A 84 -0.14 -4.13 -9.07
CA SER A 84 -1.17 -4.80 -9.88
C SER A 84 -0.62 -5.91 -10.79
N GLY A 85 0.52 -6.51 -10.41
CA GLY A 85 1.25 -7.46 -11.25
C GLY A 85 1.97 -6.77 -12.42
N ASP A 86 2.42 -7.55 -13.41
CA ASP A 86 3.23 -7.02 -14.50
C ASP A 86 2.47 -6.02 -15.38
N LYS A 87 3.19 -5.05 -15.93
CA LYS A 87 2.69 -4.16 -16.98
C LYS A 87 2.44 -4.95 -18.27
N THR A 88 1.60 -4.43 -19.14
CA THR A 88 1.37 -5.02 -20.46
C THR A 88 2.37 -4.48 -21.48
N GLY A 89 2.89 -3.27 -21.26
CA GLY A 89 3.89 -2.65 -22.12
C GLY A 89 4.32 -1.28 -21.60
N GLY A 90 5.30 -0.70 -22.30
CA GLY A 90 5.89 0.60 -21.96
C GLY A 90 7.02 0.50 -20.93
N GLN A 91 7.48 1.64 -20.43
CA GLN A 91 8.63 1.79 -19.55
C GLN A 91 8.29 2.60 -18.30
N VAL A 92 8.85 2.22 -17.15
CA VAL A 92 8.72 2.95 -15.87
C VAL A 92 10.09 3.07 -15.23
N LEU A 93 10.71 4.24 -15.34
CA LEU A 93 11.99 4.53 -14.70
C LEU A 93 11.79 5.30 -13.40
N PHE A 94 12.29 4.76 -12.30
CA PHE A 94 12.35 5.45 -11.02
C PHE A 94 13.81 5.59 -10.57
N ASN A 95 14.27 6.82 -10.39
CA ASN A 95 15.68 7.12 -10.11
C ASN A 95 16.67 6.44 -11.09
N GLY A 96 16.31 6.33 -12.36
CA GLY A 96 17.13 5.71 -13.39
C GLY A 96 17.04 4.19 -13.47
N GLN A 97 16.27 3.55 -12.60
CA GLN A 97 16.08 2.10 -12.62
C GLN A 97 14.74 1.74 -13.27
N GLU A 98 14.73 0.83 -14.25
CA GLU A 98 13.50 0.28 -14.80
C GLU A 98 12.84 -0.63 -13.74
N VAL A 99 11.69 -0.19 -13.23
CA VAL A 99 11.00 -0.86 -12.11
C VAL A 99 10.65 -2.31 -12.41
N TYR A 100 10.38 -2.63 -13.67
CA TYR A 100 9.94 -3.96 -14.08
C TYR A 100 11.08 -4.93 -14.41
N ASP A 101 12.29 -4.42 -14.60
CA ASP A 101 13.48 -5.27 -14.80
C ASP A 101 14.07 -5.76 -13.47
N LEU A 102 13.65 -5.13 -12.36
CA LEU A 102 14.14 -5.48 -11.03
C LEU A 102 13.61 -6.83 -10.56
N SER A 103 14.49 -7.64 -10.02
CA SER A 103 14.12 -8.84 -9.27
C SER A 103 13.38 -8.49 -7.97
N PRO A 104 12.64 -9.43 -7.34
CA PRO A 104 12.00 -9.19 -6.05
C PRO A 104 12.95 -8.69 -4.96
N LYS A 105 14.21 -9.14 -4.97
CA LYS A 105 15.24 -8.69 -4.02
C LYS A 105 15.66 -7.24 -4.23
N GLU A 106 15.80 -6.82 -5.47
CA GLU A 106 16.15 -5.44 -5.84
C GLU A 106 14.97 -4.48 -5.66
N MET A 107 13.75 -4.96 -5.85
CA MET A 107 12.53 -4.17 -5.63
C MET A 107 12.29 -3.86 -4.14
N ARG A 108 12.74 -4.71 -3.21
CA ARG A 108 12.51 -4.53 -1.77
C ARG A 108 13.08 -3.20 -1.22
N PRO A 109 14.37 -2.84 -1.43
CA PRO A 109 14.89 -1.54 -1.00
C PRO A 109 14.25 -0.36 -1.75
N LEU A 110 13.74 -0.56 -2.98
CA LEU A 110 13.07 0.48 -3.72
C LEU A 110 11.71 0.84 -3.09
N ARG A 111 11.02 -0.11 -2.47
CA ARG A 111 9.73 0.10 -1.78
C ARG A 111 9.81 1.10 -0.62
N THR A 112 10.97 1.28 0.02
CA THR A 112 11.16 2.32 1.03
C THR A 112 11.11 3.74 0.46
N LYS A 113 11.36 3.87 -0.86
CA LYS A 113 11.40 5.15 -1.60
C LYS A 113 10.15 5.40 -2.45
N MET A 114 9.33 4.37 -2.66
CA MET A 114 8.10 4.42 -3.44
C MET A 114 6.94 3.90 -2.60
N GLN A 115 6.12 4.78 -2.08
CA GLN A 115 5.01 4.44 -1.18
C GLN A 115 3.68 4.91 -1.76
N ILE A 116 2.58 4.35 -1.26
CA ILE A 116 1.22 4.71 -1.62
C ILE A 116 0.39 4.97 -0.37
N ILE A 117 -0.40 6.02 -0.41
CA ILE A 117 -1.47 6.26 0.55
C ILE A 117 -2.78 5.91 -0.15
N PHE A 118 -3.53 4.96 0.40
CA PHE A 118 -4.81 4.54 -0.17
C PHE A 118 -5.91 5.55 0.11
N GLN A 119 -6.88 5.64 -0.80
CA GLN A 119 -8.04 6.53 -0.69
C GLN A 119 -8.90 6.22 0.55
N ASP A 120 -9.01 4.96 0.93
CA ASP A 120 -9.61 4.50 2.17
C ASP A 120 -8.52 3.94 3.09
N PRO A 121 -7.99 4.77 4.02
CA PRO A 121 -6.96 4.33 4.94
C PRO A 121 -7.48 3.34 5.98
N PHE A 122 -8.77 3.39 6.34
CA PHE A 122 -9.33 2.51 7.38
C PHE A 122 -9.36 1.04 6.93
N SER A 123 -9.72 0.78 5.68
CA SER A 123 -9.71 -0.59 5.13
C SER A 123 -8.30 -1.14 4.93
N SER A 124 -7.28 -0.27 4.92
CA SER A 124 -5.88 -0.64 4.69
C SER A 124 -5.14 -1.01 5.97
N LEU A 125 -5.70 -0.68 7.13
CA LEU A 125 -5.10 -0.95 8.43
C LEU A 125 -5.81 -2.12 9.11
N SER A 126 -5.06 -3.07 9.67
CA SER A 126 -5.64 -4.16 10.46
C SER A 126 -6.32 -3.60 11.71
N PRO A 127 -7.65 -3.82 11.91
CA PRO A 127 -8.33 -3.37 13.11
C PRO A 127 -7.92 -4.12 14.39
N ARG A 128 -7.12 -5.17 14.25
CA ARG A 128 -6.67 -6.05 15.35
C ARG A 128 -5.29 -5.72 15.88
N LEU A 129 -4.50 -4.93 15.12
CA LEU A 129 -3.13 -4.61 15.50
C LEU A 129 -3.07 -3.25 16.22
N PRO A 130 -2.24 -3.10 17.26
CA PRO A 130 -1.91 -1.80 17.85
C PRO A 130 -1.31 -0.84 16.82
N VAL A 131 -1.44 0.46 17.05
CA VAL A 131 -0.88 1.49 16.15
C VAL A 131 0.63 1.36 16.04
N GLY A 132 1.30 1.12 17.17
CA GLY A 132 2.75 0.90 17.20
C GLY A 132 3.20 -0.29 16.35
N GLU A 133 2.43 -1.38 16.34
CA GLU A 133 2.71 -2.56 15.51
C GLU A 133 2.52 -2.26 14.02
N ILE A 134 1.47 -1.52 13.67
CA ILE A 134 1.20 -1.13 12.26
C ILE A 134 2.33 -0.25 11.71
N ILE A 135 2.77 0.75 12.49
CA ILE A 135 3.91 1.60 12.11
C ILE A 135 5.19 0.78 12.08
N GLY A 136 5.38 -0.08 13.08
CA GLY A 136 6.59 -0.87 13.30
C GLY A 136 6.80 -1.98 12.28
N GLU A 137 5.76 -2.49 11.63
CA GLU A 137 5.87 -3.55 10.63
C GLU A 137 6.85 -3.18 9.51
N ALA A 138 6.69 -2.01 8.92
CA ALA A 138 7.58 -1.53 7.85
C ALA A 138 9.00 -1.27 8.36
N VAL A 139 9.15 -0.78 9.59
CA VAL A 139 10.45 -0.52 10.21
C VAL A 139 11.23 -1.82 10.40
N ARG A 140 10.57 -2.88 10.91
CA ARG A 140 11.16 -4.21 11.07
C ARG A 140 11.45 -4.88 9.74
N GLU A 141 10.50 -4.85 8.81
CA GLU A 141 10.64 -5.50 7.49
C GLU A 141 11.82 -4.96 6.69
N HIS A 142 12.08 -3.67 6.78
CA HIS A 142 13.16 -3.00 6.07
C HIS A 142 14.43 -2.79 6.90
N ASN A 143 14.45 -3.24 8.18
CA ASN A 143 15.57 -3.06 9.12
C ASN A 143 16.04 -1.61 9.17
N LEU A 144 15.10 -0.66 9.35
CA LEU A 144 15.40 0.77 9.27
C LEU A 144 16.23 1.26 10.47
N VAL A 145 16.08 0.59 11.62
CA VAL A 145 16.82 0.87 12.84
C VAL A 145 17.21 -0.43 13.57
N PRO A 146 18.26 -0.43 14.41
CA PRO A 146 18.59 -1.55 15.29
C PRO A 146 17.43 -1.88 16.26
N ALA A 147 17.33 -3.14 16.69
CA ALA A 147 16.24 -3.59 17.55
C ALA A 147 16.15 -2.84 18.90
N ASN A 148 17.27 -2.40 19.44
CA ASN A 148 17.33 -1.64 20.69
C ASN A 148 16.87 -0.17 20.54
N GLU A 149 16.72 0.34 19.32
CA GLU A 149 16.25 1.70 19.03
C GLU A 149 14.83 1.71 18.45
N PHE A 150 14.21 0.54 18.35
CA PHE A 150 12.94 0.38 17.66
C PHE A 150 11.80 1.18 18.32
N ASP A 151 11.63 1.07 19.63
CA ASP A 151 10.55 1.74 20.37
C ASP A 151 10.70 3.26 20.33
N ASP A 152 11.91 3.77 20.55
CA ASP A 152 12.21 5.21 20.48
C ASP A 152 11.95 5.76 19.08
N TYR A 153 12.26 4.97 18.05
CA TYR A 153 12.01 5.35 16.66
C TYR A 153 10.52 5.41 16.35
N ILE A 154 9.72 4.45 16.82
CA ILE A 154 8.26 4.46 16.67
C ILE A 154 7.65 5.66 17.39
N ASP A 155 8.06 5.92 18.64
CA ASP A 155 7.55 7.05 19.42
C ASP A 155 7.87 8.38 18.74
N LYS A 156 9.06 8.53 18.16
CA LYS A 156 9.43 9.70 17.36
C LYS A 156 8.58 9.86 16.09
N ILE A 157 8.28 8.77 15.38
CA ILE A 157 7.37 8.83 14.21
C ILE A 157 5.99 9.27 14.65
N MET A 158 5.47 8.72 15.75
CA MET A 158 4.16 9.07 16.28
C MET A 158 4.11 10.55 16.67
N ASP A 159 5.10 11.06 17.36
CA ASP A 159 5.21 12.47 17.75
C ASP A 159 5.23 13.39 16.52
N ASN A 160 6.01 13.04 15.49
CA ASN A 160 6.05 13.78 14.21
C ASN A 160 4.67 13.83 13.50
N CYS A 161 3.81 12.85 13.75
CA CYS A 161 2.45 12.79 13.24
C CYS A 161 1.41 13.40 14.19
N GLY A 162 1.82 13.96 15.32
CA GLY A 162 0.94 14.52 16.35
C GLY A 162 0.19 13.48 17.17
N LEU A 163 0.67 12.24 17.17
CA LEU A 163 0.12 11.15 17.98
C LEU A 163 0.82 11.12 19.34
N GLN A 164 0.05 11.01 20.41
CA GLN A 164 0.57 10.87 21.76
C GLN A 164 0.98 9.40 22.04
N PRO A 165 1.89 9.13 22.99
CA PRO A 165 2.34 7.76 23.30
C PRO A 165 1.21 6.79 23.63
N PHE A 166 0.14 7.25 24.28
CA PHE A 166 -1.02 6.41 24.59
C PHE A 166 -1.83 5.95 23.39
N HIS A 167 -1.68 6.59 22.22
CA HIS A 167 -2.28 6.09 20.96
C HIS A 167 -1.59 4.82 20.43
N LYS A 168 -0.40 4.48 20.96
CA LYS A 168 0.39 3.33 20.52
C LYS A 168 -0.43 2.03 20.59
N ASP A 169 -1.25 1.88 21.62
CA ASP A 169 -2.09 0.72 21.88
C ASP A 169 -3.51 0.82 21.26
N ARG A 170 -3.74 1.79 20.39
CA ARG A 170 -4.96 1.98 19.61
C ARG A 170 -6.22 2.40 20.43
N CYS A 171 -6.14 2.68 21.68
CA CYS A 171 -7.28 3.07 22.49
C CYS A 171 -7.16 4.53 22.95
N GLU A 172 -8.10 5.42 22.57
CA GLU A 172 -8.16 6.80 23.01
C GLU A 172 -8.33 6.93 24.55
N LEU A 173 -8.81 5.86 25.17
CA LEU A 173 -9.06 5.75 26.60
C LEU A 173 -8.00 4.86 27.30
N CYS A 174 -6.88 4.59 26.61
CA CYS A 174 -5.79 3.79 27.14
C CYS A 174 -5.26 4.41 28.45
N VAL A 175 -5.10 3.55 29.46
CA VAL A 175 -4.52 3.90 30.78
C VAL A 175 -3.32 2.97 31.04
N GLU A 176 -2.48 3.32 32.00
CA GLU A 176 -1.25 2.57 32.31
C GLU A 176 -1.41 1.04 32.39
N PRO A 177 -2.48 0.48 32.99
CA PRO A 177 -2.68 -0.97 32.98
C PRO A 177 -2.94 -1.60 31.62
N CYS A 178 -3.37 -0.80 30.62
CA CYS A 178 -3.69 -1.33 29.28
C CYS A 178 -2.47 -1.83 28.49
N GLY A 179 -1.27 -1.40 28.84
CA GLY A 179 -0.01 -1.92 28.29
C GLY A 179 0.49 -3.21 28.93
N GLY A 180 -0.25 -3.73 29.91
CA GLY A 180 0.09 -4.95 30.65
C GLY A 180 -0.59 -6.21 30.14
N ALA A 181 -0.89 -7.11 31.08
CA ALA A 181 -1.58 -8.37 30.76
C ALA A 181 -3.01 -8.14 30.27
N TYR A 182 -3.52 -9.08 29.47
CA TYR A 182 -4.91 -9.02 28.98
C TYR A 182 -5.92 -8.95 30.15
N PRO A 183 -6.86 -7.97 30.19
CA PRO A 183 -7.72 -7.73 31.34
C PRO A 183 -8.82 -8.79 31.54
N GLY A 184 -8.92 -9.77 30.65
CA GLY A 184 -10.01 -10.73 30.67
C GLY A 184 -11.31 -10.18 30.06
N GLU A 185 -12.34 -11.04 29.97
CA GLU A 185 -13.66 -10.65 29.46
C GLU A 185 -14.58 -10.22 30.61
N VAL A 186 -15.24 -9.08 30.45
CA VAL A 186 -16.32 -8.62 31.32
C VAL A 186 -17.64 -8.67 30.53
N SER A 187 -18.65 -9.36 31.04
CA SER A 187 -19.98 -9.40 30.44
C SER A 187 -20.78 -8.18 30.86
N LEU A 188 -21.14 -7.31 29.90
CA LEU A 188 -22.01 -6.17 30.10
C LEU A 188 -23.49 -6.54 29.95
N SER A 189 -23.77 -7.60 29.18
CA SER A 189 -25.09 -8.21 29.00
C SER A 189 -24.91 -9.67 28.56
N PRO A 190 -26.01 -10.48 28.50
CA PRO A 190 -25.91 -11.87 28.02
C PRO A 190 -25.28 -12.04 26.64
N THR A 191 -25.36 -11.01 25.79
CA THR A 191 -24.87 -11.01 24.41
C THR A 191 -23.69 -10.06 24.15
N HIS A 192 -23.27 -9.27 25.17
CA HIS A 192 -22.23 -8.27 25.03
C HIS A 192 -21.10 -8.50 26.03
N LYS A 193 -19.95 -8.85 25.54
CA LYS A 193 -18.72 -9.01 26.31
C LYS A 193 -17.69 -7.98 25.86
N VAL A 194 -16.90 -7.48 26.80
CA VAL A 194 -15.84 -6.51 26.57
C VAL A 194 -14.59 -6.88 27.35
N SER A 195 -13.44 -6.67 26.75
CA SER A 195 -12.14 -6.85 27.38
C SER A 195 -11.46 -5.48 27.48
N CYS A 196 -11.65 -4.82 28.63
CA CYS A 196 -11.16 -3.47 28.83
C CYS A 196 -10.99 -3.19 30.33
N TYR A 197 -9.82 -2.67 30.74
CA TYR A 197 -9.55 -2.33 32.15
C TYR A 197 -10.56 -1.35 32.75
N ARG A 198 -11.07 -0.39 31.98
CA ARG A 198 -12.10 0.55 32.45
C ARG A 198 -13.42 -0.10 32.86
N TYR A 199 -13.68 -1.30 32.42
CA TYR A 199 -14.86 -2.07 32.83
C TYR A 199 -14.52 -3.14 33.88
N TYR A 200 -13.24 -3.43 34.11
CA TYR A 200 -12.80 -4.41 35.10
C TYR A 200 -12.96 -3.89 36.52
N ASP A 201 -12.59 -2.61 36.75
CA ASP A 201 -12.64 -1.99 38.09
C ASP A 201 -14.09 -1.75 38.58
N LYS A 202 -15.07 -1.72 37.68
CA LYS A 202 -16.49 -1.57 38.06
C LYS A 202 -17.14 -2.82 38.65
N LYS A 203 -16.45 -3.96 38.69
CA LYS A 203 -16.95 -5.21 39.26
C LYS A 203 -16.76 -5.30 40.77
N GLU A 204 -15.88 -4.49 41.37
CA GLU A 204 -15.61 -4.48 42.80
C GLU A 204 -16.54 -3.55 43.61
N GLU A 205 -17.40 -2.75 42.93
CA GLU A 205 -18.33 -1.81 43.56
C GLU A 205 -19.79 -2.28 43.61
N ASN A 206 -20.12 -3.56 43.30
CA ASN A 206 -21.47 -4.12 43.44
C ASN A 206 -21.51 -5.39 44.25
#